data_6403f4084f2fb7dff0df3ba0f93b554a
#
_entry.id   6403f4084f2fb7dff0df3ba0f93b554a
#
_cell.length_a   1.000
_cell.length_b   1.000
_cell.length_c   1.000
_cell.angle_alpha   90.00
_cell.angle_beta   90.00
_cell.angle_gamma   90.00
#
_symmetry.space_group_name_H-M   'P 1'
#
loop_
_entity.id
_entity.type
_entity.pdbx_description
1 polymer ?
#
loop_
_entity_poly.entity_id
_entity_poly.type
_entity_poly.pdbx_seq_one_letter_code
_entity_poly.pdbx_strand_id
1 'polypeptide(L)'
;MPLMPRAGLARMVFLLWSALLVGCAHSPAPPPGNATARLYTRALQEIGLVYIAPVSDQKLMLAGLAGLSRLDRKLSIAETPAPAPQIGIALTYGGRQLALYALPREGDEAGWGLLASRAIAAAKATSPTLAAASETRIDAVVLDGMTGALDRFSRYSTPGAARVQRVALDGLGVKPTLRQAEQDGIAVLRITAFNRDTAVRLAAALQHREREPGLRGIVLDLRGDPGGLLKQAVGVAQLFIANGPIVATVGRNPASRQFFRASGTAIAPAVPLVVLIDGGSASASEIVAAALQDAHRAVVIGSASYGKGSVQTVLPLPNGGVLIVTWALLLRPSGALLARHGVIPNLCTSGLADAGPVLARVLSGGWVAPPSPTAGRSEGDWQRLRRACPPRPGDRRVDLAVARRLFADPILYREVLDGRRPDVAPPVPSSTAILTEPRSRLISIPLTP
;
A
#
# COMPACT_ATOMS: atom_id res chain seq x y z
N MET A 1 -11.84 -8.76 -85.73
CA MET A 1 -12.14 -7.31 -85.50
C MET A 1 -12.15 -7.11 -83.99
N PRO A 2 -11.30 -6.24 -83.49
CA PRO A 2 -11.03 -6.15 -82.06
C PRO A 2 -11.82 -5.01 -81.39
N LEU A 3 -12.18 -5.20 -80.16
CA LEU A 3 -12.64 -4.13 -79.31
C LEU A 3 -11.73 -4.00 -78.07
N MET A 4 -11.12 -2.84 -77.97
CA MET A 4 -10.23 -2.42 -76.89
C MET A 4 -10.96 -2.24 -75.55
N PRO A 5 -10.29 -2.40 -74.47
CA PRO A 5 -10.84 -2.21 -73.11
C PRO A 5 -10.68 -0.75 -72.63
N ARG A 6 -11.62 -0.28 -71.89
CA ARG A 6 -11.62 1.01 -71.18
C ARG A 6 -10.87 0.90 -69.88
N ALA A 7 -9.93 1.80 -69.73
CA ALA A 7 -9.14 2.04 -68.50
C ALA A 7 -10.07 2.53 -67.35
N GLY A 8 -10.07 1.78 -66.25
CA GLY A 8 -10.66 2.21 -64.99
C GLY A 8 -9.63 2.90 -64.10
N LEU A 9 -9.87 4.17 -63.75
CA LEU A 9 -9.07 4.94 -62.78
C LEU A 9 -9.20 4.28 -61.39
N ALA A 10 -8.13 3.66 -60.93
CA ALA A 10 -8.00 3.30 -59.52
C ALA A 10 -7.71 4.54 -58.69
N ARG A 11 -8.67 5.02 -57.91
CA ARG A 11 -8.46 6.02 -56.90
C ARG A 11 -7.70 5.40 -55.75
N MET A 12 -6.43 5.78 -55.65
CA MET A 12 -5.55 5.46 -54.51
C MET A 12 -5.96 6.33 -53.32
N VAL A 13 -6.70 5.76 -52.39
CA VAL A 13 -7.00 6.38 -51.09
C VAL A 13 -5.78 6.16 -50.20
N PHE A 14 -4.97 7.21 -50.05
CA PHE A 14 -3.93 7.29 -49.04
C PHE A 14 -4.59 7.50 -47.69
N LEU A 15 -4.70 6.41 -46.92
CA LEU A 15 -4.99 6.47 -45.47
C LEU A 15 -3.73 6.99 -44.75
N LEU A 16 -3.74 8.29 -44.45
CA LEU A 16 -2.82 8.90 -43.48
C LEU A 16 -3.09 8.30 -42.10
N TRP A 17 -2.32 7.31 -41.73
CA TRP A 17 -2.18 6.90 -40.35
C TRP A 17 -1.35 7.96 -39.62
N SER A 18 -2.05 8.91 -39.00
CA SER A 18 -1.46 9.81 -38.01
C SER A 18 -1.05 8.98 -36.79
N ALA A 19 0.19 8.54 -36.76
CA ALA A 19 0.82 8.03 -35.55
C ALA A 19 0.87 9.17 -34.52
N LEU A 20 -0.06 9.16 -33.59
CA LEU A 20 0.04 9.91 -32.34
C LEU A 20 1.24 9.35 -31.57
N LEU A 21 2.42 9.89 -31.85
CA LEU A 21 3.56 9.83 -30.96
C LEU A 21 3.16 10.55 -29.68
N VAL A 22 2.68 9.80 -28.69
CA VAL A 22 2.67 10.25 -27.30
C VAL A 22 4.14 10.50 -26.96
N GLY A 23 4.56 11.74 -27.12
CA GLY A 23 5.86 12.20 -26.70
C GLY A 23 5.97 11.97 -25.18
N CYS A 24 6.74 10.95 -24.79
CA CYS A 24 7.34 10.90 -23.48
C CYS A 24 8.11 12.21 -23.34
N ALA A 25 7.60 13.14 -22.54
CA ALA A 25 8.32 14.33 -22.16
C ALA A 25 9.62 13.88 -21.49
N HIS A 26 10.69 13.81 -22.25
CA HIS A 26 12.04 13.62 -21.72
C HIS A 26 12.35 14.89 -20.94
N SER A 27 12.37 14.79 -19.62
CA SER A 27 13.01 15.81 -18.79
C SER A 27 14.43 16.04 -19.33
N PRO A 28 14.88 17.29 -19.47
CA PRO A 28 16.20 17.58 -20.02
C PRO A 28 17.26 16.83 -19.22
N ALA A 29 18.16 16.15 -19.94
CA ALA A 29 19.29 15.46 -19.32
C ALA A 29 20.12 16.47 -18.52
N PRO A 30 20.48 16.18 -17.27
CA PRO A 30 21.33 17.06 -16.49
C PRO A 30 22.71 17.22 -17.17
N PRO A 31 23.37 18.37 -16.99
CA PRO A 31 24.62 18.67 -17.66
C PRO A 31 25.69 17.60 -17.37
N PRO A 32 26.55 17.26 -18.35
CA PRO A 32 27.64 16.30 -18.16
C PRO A 32 28.60 16.87 -17.09
N GLY A 33 28.77 16.20 -15.96
CA GLY A 33 29.80 16.62 -15.05
C GLY A 33 29.76 16.15 -13.61
N ASN A 34 28.68 15.84 -12.98
CA ASN A 34 28.71 15.50 -11.57
C ASN A 34 27.70 14.39 -11.24
N ALA A 35 28.19 13.14 -11.09
CA ALA A 35 27.34 11.97 -10.82
C ALA A 35 26.52 12.13 -9.53
N THR A 36 27.14 12.71 -8.50
CA THR A 36 26.49 12.99 -7.21
C THR A 36 25.36 14.01 -7.37
N ALA A 37 25.59 15.12 -8.08
CA ALA A 37 24.55 16.10 -8.34
C ALA A 37 23.37 15.49 -9.12
N ARG A 38 23.65 14.71 -10.18
CA ARG A 38 22.62 14.03 -10.97
C ARG A 38 21.79 13.05 -10.15
N LEU A 39 22.42 12.34 -9.21
CA LEU A 39 21.73 11.41 -8.33
C LEU A 39 20.66 12.11 -7.49
N TYR A 40 21.04 13.19 -6.81
CA TYR A 40 20.13 13.91 -5.91
C TYR A 40 19.10 14.74 -6.69
N THR A 41 19.46 15.32 -7.83
CA THR A 41 18.50 15.93 -8.75
C THR A 41 17.41 14.92 -9.14
N ARG A 42 17.82 13.74 -9.58
CA ARG A 42 16.87 12.69 -9.96
C ARG A 42 16.00 12.23 -8.78
N ALA A 43 16.59 12.08 -7.61
CA ALA A 43 15.84 11.70 -6.41
C ALA A 43 14.75 12.73 -6.05
N LEU A 44 15.06 14.04 -6.10
CA LEU A 44 14.08 15.10 -5.87
C LEU A 44 12.96 15.08 -6.91
N GLN A 45 13.31 15.01 -8.20
CA GLN A 45 12.34 14.93 -9.29
C GLN A 45 11.37 13.75 -9.12
N GLU A 46 11.90 12.55 -8.84
CA GLU A 46 11.08 11.36 -8.67
C GLU A 46 10.16 11.46 -7.46
N ILE A 47 10.67 11.94 -6.33
CA ILE A 47 9.86 12.15 -5.12
C ILE A 47 8.79 13.22 -5.40
N GLY A 48 9.20 14.37 -5.96
CA GLY A 48 8.31 15.47 -6.30
C GLY A 48 7.18 15.06 -7.24
N LEU A 49 7.45 14.16 -8.21
CA LEU A 49 6.46 13.67 -9.16
C LEU A 49 5.44 12.71 -8.55
N VAL A 50 5.87 11.77 -7.69
CA VAL A 50 5.05 10.63 -7.31
C VAL A 50 4.60 10.59 -5.85
N TYR A 51 5.31 11.24 -4.92
CA TYR A 51 4.94 11.17 -3.52
C TYR A 51 3.51 11.66 -3.29
N ILE A 52 2.79 10.99 -2.39
CA ILE A 52 1.36 11.16 -2.16
C ILE A 52 0.95 12.59 -1.76
N ALA A 53 1.86 13.33 -1.13
CA ALA A 53 1.64 14.70 -0.68
C ALA A 53 2.69 15.64 -1.29
N PRO A 54 2.39 16.95 -1.42
CA PRO A 54 3.41 17.93 -1.73
C PRO A 54 4.51 17.93 -0.65
N VAL A 55 5.75 18.01 -1.08
CA VAL A 55 6.92 18.09 -0.19
C VAL A 55 7.93 19.02 -0.83
N SER A 56 8.57 19.91 -0.05
CA SER A 56 9.55 20.85 -0.59
C SER A 56 10.90 20.21 -0.78
N ASP A 57 11.61 20.63 -1.84
CA ASP A 57 12.97 20.22 -2.14
C ASP A 57 13.91 20.56 -0.99
N GLN A 58 13.73 21.75 -0.40
CA GLN A 58 14.47 22.21 0.77
C GLN A 58 14.35 21.25 1.94
N LYS A 59 13.12 20.86 2.32
CA LYS A 59 12.88 19.92 3.43
C LYS A 59 13.58 18.58 3.16
N LEU A 60 13.45 18.06 1.94
CA LEU A 60 14.06 16.78 1.56
C LEU A 60 15.58 16.85 1.60
N MET A 61 16.17 17.91 1.01
CA MET A 61 17.61 18.03 0.92
C MET A 61 18.26 18.28 2.28
N LEU A 62 17.66 19.10 3.13
CA LEU A 62 18.15 19.31 4.50
C LEU A 62 18.11 18.03 5.31
N ALA A 63 17.00 17.29 5.27
CA ALA A 63 16.89 15.99 5.94
C ALA A 63 17.92 14.98 5.39
N GLY A 64 18.13 14.99 4.08
CA GLY A 64 19.15 14.15 3.43
C GLY A 64 20.55 14.48 3.93
N LEU A 65 20.96 15.72 3.80
CA LEU A 65 22.31 16.17 4.19
C LEU A 65 22.55 16.03 5.69
N ALA A 66 21.52 16.22 6.54
CA ALA A 66 21.63 15.96 7.98
C ALA A 66 21.97 14.48 8.27
N GLY A 67 21.63 13.57 7.35
CA GLY A 67 22.03 12.15 7.42
C GLY A 67 23.55 11.92 7.48
N LEU A 68 24.37 12.85 6.99
CA LEU A 68 25.84 12.77 7.08
C LEU A 68 26.34 12.68 8.53
N SER A 69 25.60 13.25 9.48
CA SER A 69 25.92 13.15 10.91
C SER A 69 25.90 11.72 11.46
N ARG A 70 25.23 10.80 10.77
CA ARG A 70 25.23 9.36 11.10
C ARG A 70 26.58 8.69 10.80
N LEU A 71 27.38 9.27 9.88
CA LEU A 71 28.73 8.83 9.56
C LEU A 71 29.77 9.51 10.45
N ASP A 72 29.61 10.82 10.66
CA ASP A 72 30.49 11.59 11.55
C ASP A 72 29.66 12.62 12.36
N ARG A 73 29.52 12.38 13.66
CA ARG A 73 28.73 13.23 14.58
C ARG A 73 29.24 14.68 14.72
N LYS A 74 30.45 14.98 14.25
CA LYS A 74 30.97 16.33 14.22
C LYS A 74 30.40 17.17 13.08
N LEU A 75 29.81 16.51 12.04
CA LEU A 75 29.13 17.20 10.95
C LEU A 75 27.73 17.63 11.38
N SER A 76 27.36 18.85 11.07
CA SER A 76 26.02 19.39 11.21
C SER A 76 25.68 20.24 9.99
N ILE A 77 24.45 20.16 9.57
CA ILE A 77 23.88 20.97 8.48
C ILE A 77 22.58 21.56 8.99
N ALA A 78 22.44 22.87 8.93
CA ALA A 78 21.24 23.56 9.37
C ALA A 78 21.02 24.84 8.56
N GLU A 79 19.77 25.27 8.55
CA GLU A 79 19.45 26.62 8.12
C GLU A 79 20.08 27.64 9.08
N THR A 80 20.59 28.72 8.52
CA THR A 80 21.13 29.81 9.29
C THR A 80 20.72 31.14 8.65
N PRO A 81 20.47 32.18 9.44
CA PRO A 81 20.35 33.53 8.90
C PRO A 81 21.64 33.87 8.14
N ALA A 82 21.52 34.09 6.83
CA ALA A 82 22.60 34.71 6.06
C ALA A 82 22.50 36.24 6.25
N PRO A 83 23.53 37.02 5.85
CA PRO A 83 23.38 38.50 5.84
C PRO A 83 22.09 38.85 5.10
N ALA A 84 21.22 39.60 5.80
CA ALA A 84 19.87 39.91 5.33
C ALA A 84 19.83 40.38 3.86
N PRO A 85 18.85 39.96 3.06
CA PRO A 85 17.62 39.27 3.44
C PRO A 85 17.60 37.76 3.16
N GLN A 86 18.72 37.06 3.10
CA GLN A 86 18.80 35.68 2.63
C GLN A 86 18.93 34.68 3.80
N ILE A 87 18.24 33.54 3.66
CA ILE A 87 18.45 32.35 4.47
C ILE A 87 19.46 31.48 3.72
N GLY A 88 20.41 30.88 4.41
CA GLY A 88 21.39 29.97 3.84
C GLY A 88 21.44 28.65 4.58
N ILE A 89 22.18 27.69 4.02
CA ILE A 89 22.50 26.42 4.66
C ILE A 89 23.95 26.46 5.10
N ALA A 90 24.18 26.37 6.42
CA ALA A 90 25.51 26.24 6.99
C ALA A 90 25.90 24.78 7.15
N LEU A 91 27.06 24.41 6.61
CA LEU A 91 27.77 23.18 6.92
C LEU A 91 28.79 23.45 8.01
N THR A 92 28.74 22.71 9.10
CA THR A 92 29.68 22.84 10.21
C THR A 92 30.38 21.53 10.54
N TYR A 93 31.59 21.63 11.10
CA TYR A 93 32.35 20.49 11.62
C TYR A 93 32.95 20.84 12.99
N GLY A 94 32.58 20.11 14.03
CA GLY A 94 33.00 20.37 15.38
C GLY A 94 32.64 21.78 15.88
N GLY A 95 31.49 22.31 15.45
CA GLY A 95 31.02 23.65 15.77
C GLY A 95 31.59 24.78 14.90
N ARG A 96 32.60 24.51 14.05
CA ARG A 96 33.17 25.51 13.13
C ARG A 96 32.46 25.47 11.79
N GLN A 97 31.99 26.59 11.27
CA GLN A 97 31.40 26.69 9.95
C GLN A 97 32.45 26.43 8.86
N LEU A 98 32.17 25.48 8.01
CA LEU A 98 33.00 25.12 6.85
C LEU A 98 32.55 25.85 5.58
N ALA A 99 31.26 25.94 5.38
CA ALA A 99 30.66 26.55 4.22
C ALA A 99 29.28 27.11 4.52
N LEU A 100 28.88 28.10 3.76
CA LEU A 100 27.56 28.69 3.74
C LEU A 100 27.06 28.64 2.27
N TYR A 101 25.92 28.05 2.06
CA TYR A 101 25.31 27.91 0.73
C TYR A 101 24.04 28.73 0.65
N ALA A 102 23.87 29.49 -0.45
CA ALA A 102 22.58 30.10 -0.77
C ALA A 102 21.57 29.01 -1.10
N LEU A 103 20.32 29.21 -0.68
CA LEU A 103 19.23 28.28 -1.00
C LEU A 103 18.87 28.37 -2.50
N PRO A 104 18.87 27.24 -3.22
CA PRO A 104 18.21 27.18 -4.52
C PRO A 104 16.70 27.48 -4.38
N ARG A 105 16.05 27.88 -5.46
CA ARG A 105 14.61 28.09 -5.47
C ARG A 105 13.90 26.75 -5.32
N GLU A 106 12.67 26.80 -4.80
CA GLU A 106 11.79 25.63 -4.82
C GLU A 106 11.49 25.27 -6.28
N GLY A 107 11.59 23.98 -6.64
CA GLY A 107 11.46 23.48 -8.02
C GLY A 107 12.77 23.60 -8.82
N ASP A 108 13.89 24.04 -8.23
CA ASP A 108 15.23 23.96 -8.85
C ASP A 108 15.98 22.71 -8.34
N GLU A 109 15.48 21.54 -8.70
CA GLU A 109 16.06 20.27 -8.27
C GLU A 109 17.54 20.13 -8.70
N ALA A 110 17.91 20.75 -9.83
CA ALA A 110 19.29 20.75 -10.31
C ALA A 110 20.20 21.59 -9.41
N GLY A 111 19.74 22.77 -8.99
CA GLY A 111 20.43 23.61 -8.01
C GLY A 111 20.59 22.90 -6.67
N TRP A 112 19.56 22.23 -6.19
CA TRP A 112 19.59 21.44 -4.96
C TRP A 112 20.55 20.25 -5.06
N GLY A 113 20.57 19.53 -6.20
CA GLY A 113 21.53 18.45 -6.45
C GLY A 113 22.97 18.94 -6.48
N LEU A 114 23.22 20.11 -7.07
CA LEU A 114 24.55 20.74 -7.10
C LEU A 114 24.99 21.19 -5.70
N LEU A 115 24.08 21.78 -4.91
CA LEU A 115 24.34 22.15 -3.51
C LEU A 115 24.74 20.90 -2.70
N ALA A 116 23.98 19.81 -2.80
CA ALA A 116 24.29 18.56 -2.13
C ALA A 116 25.69 18.03 -2.48
N SER A 117 26.04 18.04 -3.76
CA SER A 117 27.35 17.61 -4.22
C SER A 117 28.48 18.46 -3.63
N ARG A 118 28.32 19.79 -3.60
CA ARG A 118 29.30 20.71 -3.00
C ARG A 118 29.43 20.51 -1.49
N ALA A 119 28.31 20.33 -0.79
CA ALA A 119 28.29 20.11 0.65
C ALA A 119 28.98 18.78 1.02
N ILE A 120 28.71 17.70 0.27
CA ILE A 120 29.35 16.40 0.47
C ILE A 120 30.87 16.51 0.19
N ALA A 121 31.29 17.20 -0.86
CA ALA A 121 32.69 17.40 -1.18
C ALA A 121 33.43 18.16 -0.06
N ALA A 122 32.85 19.25 0.46
CA ALA A 122 33.40 20.01 1.57
C ALA A 122 33.46 19.17 2.87
N ALA A 123 32.43 18.38 3.15
CA ALA A 123 32.41 17.45 4.29
C ALA A 123 33.50 16.37 4.18
N LYS A 124 33.70 15.78 2.99
CA LYS A 124 34.77 14.80 2.73
C LYS A 124 36.17 15.40 2.88
N ALA A 125 36.36 16.65 2.45
CA ALA A 125 37.64 17.32 2.59
C ALA A 125 38.04 17.58 4.05
N THR A 126 37.07 17.61 4.96
CA THR A 126 37.30 17.94 6.39
C THR A 126 37.18 16.75 7.33
N SER A 127 36.28 15.83 7.04
CA SER A 127 36.01 14.61 7.85
C SER A 127 36.80 13.41 7.33
N PRO A 128 37.81 12.92 8.08
CA PRO A 128 38.50 11.68 7.70
C PRO A 128 37.54 10.49 7.59
N THR A 129 36.51 10.43 8.42
CA THR A 129 35.48 9.39 8.40
C THR A 129 34.69 9.41 7.09
N LEU A 130 34.30 10.60 6.60
CA LEU A 130 33.62 10.72 5.32
C LEU A 130 34.56 10.47 4.13
N ALA A 131 35.82 10.93 4.23
CA ALA A 131 36.83 10.69 3.19
C ALA A 131 37.05 9.20 2.96
N ALA A 132 37.04 8.38 4.03
CA ALA A 132 37.17 6.93 3.99
C ALA A 132 35.88 6.19 3.63
N ALA A 133 34.72 6.84 3.67
CA ALA A 133 33.45 6.22 3.35
C ALA A 133 33.26 6.03 1.83
N SER A 134 32.70 4.87 1.44
CA SER A 134 32.32 4.63 0.06
C SER A 134 31.17 5.57 -0.39
N GLU A 135 31.13 5.90 -1.68
CA GLU A 135 30.01 6.69 -2.24
C GLU A 135 28.65 6.05 -1.95
N THR A 136 28.54 4.72 -2.08
CA THR A 136 27.32 4.00 -1.76
C THR A 136 26.86 4.21 -0.31
N ARG A 137 27.79 4.32 0.65
CA ARG A 137 27.46 4.56 2.05
C ARG A 137 27.04 6.00 2.30
N ILE A 138 27.67 6.97 1.63
CA ILE A 138 27.28 8.39 1.66
C ILE A 138 25.89 8.56 1.04
N ASP A 139 25.67 7.99 -0.16
CA ASP A 139 24.38 8.03 -0.84
C ASP A 139 23.28 7.43 0.05
N ALA A 140 23.56 6.30 0.73
CA ALA A 140 22.59 5.64 1.58
C ALA A 140 22.12 6.56 2.71
N VAL A 141 23.02 7.20 3.46
CA VAL A 141 22.60 8.05 4.58
C VAL A 141 21.89 9.32 4.13
N VAL A 142 22.24 9.86 2.97
CA VAL A 142 21.57 11.05 2.41
C VAL A 142 20.19 10.68 1.87
N LEU A 143 20.08 9.65 1.04
CA LEU A 143 18.79 9.22 0.48
C LEU A 143 17.84 8.65 1.54
N ASP A 144 18.36 7.97 2.57
CA ASP A 144 17.57 7.56 3.73
C ASP A 144 17.09 8.78 4.54
N GLY A 145 17.90 9.83 4.66
CA GLY A 145 17.48 11.08 5.26
C GLY A 145 16.34 11.73 4.51
N MET A 146 16.46 11.82 3.16
CA MET A 146 15.39 12.36 2.30
C MET A 146 14.10 11.56 2.42
N THR A 147 14.18 10.24 2.31
CA THR A 147 12.98 9.36 2.38
C THR A 147 12.40 9.29 3.78
N GLY A 148 13.22 9.39 4.83
CA GLY A 148 12.77 9.46 6.21
C GLY A 148 11.97 10.73 6.55
N ALA A 149 12.12 11.81 5.76
CA ALA A 149 11.31 13.02 5.87
C ALA A 149 9.92 12.90 5.22
N LEU A 150 9.62 11.79 4.52
CA LEU A 150 8.36 11.53 3.85
C LEU A 150 7.37 10.85 4.80
N ASP A 151 7.54 9.54 4.97
CA ASP A 151 6.70 8.69 5.81
C ASP A 151 7.46 7.40 6.21
N ARG A 152 6.89 6.64 7.16
CA ARG A 152 7.49 5.41 7.69
C ARG A 152 7.64 4.25 6.68
N PHE A 153 7.04 4.33 5.51
CA PHE A 153 7.07 3.29 4.49
C PHE A 153 7.96 3.64 3.30
N SER A 154 8.25 4.95 3.14
CA SER A 154 9.18 5.43 2.13
C SER A 154 10.62 5.17 2.57
N ARG A 155 11.46 4.67 1.68
CA ARG A 155 12.85 4.33 1.98
C ARG A 155 13.71 4.28 0.73
N TYR A 156 15.02 4.38 0.92
CA TYR A 156 16.01 4.06 -0.10
C TYR A 156 16.46 2.60 0.02
N SER A 157 16.79 1.97 -1.10
CA SER A 157 17.44 0.65 -1.15
C SER A 157 18.72 0.77 -1.98
N THR A 158 19.85 0.42 -1.38
CA THR A 158 21.16 0.46 -2.04
C THR A 158 21.19 -0.48 -3.25
N PRO A 159 22.12 -0.31 -4.22
CA PRO A 159 22.22 -1.17 -5.39
C PRO A 159 22.27 -2.68 -5.07
N GLY A 160 23.04 -3.04 -4.04
CA GLY A 160 23.11 -4.44 -3.57
C GLY A 160 21.79 -4.94 -3.01
N ALA A 161 21.16 -4.17 -2.12
CA ALA A 161 19.88 -4.52 -1.54
C ALA A 161 18.75 -4.54 -2.59
N ALA A 162 18.74 -3.60 -3.54
CA ALA A 162 17.78 -3.57 -4.64
C ALA A 162 17.89 -4.79 -5.55
N ARG A 163 19.10 -5.28 -5.81
CA ARG A 163 19.34 -6.53 -6.55
C ARG A 163 18.77 -7.73 -5.83
N VAL A 164 19.06 -7.86 -4.52
CA VAL A 164 18.53 -8.95 -3.69
C VAL A 164 17.01 -8.91 -3.63
N GLN A 165 16.44 -7.72 -3.46
CA GLN A 165 14.99 -7.55 -3.44
C GLN A 165 14.34 -7.91 -4.79
N ARG A 166 14.96 -7.56 -5.92
CA ARG A 166 14.49 -7.95 -7.26
C ARG A 166 14.50 -9.46 -7.44
N VAL A 167 15.60 -10.12 -7.08
CA VAL A 167 15.70 -11.59 -7.11
C VAL A 167 14.66 -12.24 -6.18
N ALA A 168 14.44 -11.68 -4.99
CA ALA A 168 13.41 -12.15 -4.08
C ALA A 168 11.99 -11.96 -4.65
N LEU A 169 11.71 -10.84 -5.34
CA LEU A 169 10.44 -10.60 -6.02
C LEU A 169 10.25 -11.54 -7.22
N ASP A 170 11.30 -11.84 -7.96
CA ASP A 170 11.27 -12.81 -9.05
C ASP A 170 11.12 -14.25 -8.51
N GLY A 171 11.66 -14.53 -7.32
CA GLY A 171 11.50 -15.78 -6.58
C GLY A 171 10.21 -15.92 -5.77
N LEU A 172 9.33 -14.91 -5.71
CA LEU A 172 8.06 -14.97 -4.98
C LEU A 172 7.05 -16.02 -5.51
N GLY A 173 7.36 -16.68 -6.64
CA GLY A 173 6.60 -17.82 -7.14
C GLY A 173 7.08 -19.20 -6.64
N VAL A 174 8.22 -19.28 -5.94
CA VAL A 174 8.89 -20.54 -5.66
C VAL A 174 8.43 -21.20 -4.36
N LYS A 175 8.00 -20.44 -3.35
CA LYS A 175 7.53 -20.99 -2.07
C LYS A 175 6.00 -21.03 -2.02
N PRO A 176 5.38 -22.20 -1.74
CA PRO A 176 3.95 -22.30 -1.54
C PRO A 176 3.51 -21.40 -0.38
N THR A 177 2.64 -20.44 -0.66
CA THR A 177 2.08 -19.52 0.35
C THR A 177 0.67 -19.91 0.79
N LEU A 178 0.07 -20.93 0.14
CA LEU A 178 -1.22 -21.50 0.50
C LEU A 178 -1.02 -22.81 1.26
N ARG A 179 -1.62 -22.92 2.44
CA ARG A 179 -1.71 -24.16 3.24
C ARG A 179 -3.19 -24.54 3.36
N GLN A 180 -3.48 -25.81 3.30
CA GLN A 180 -4.84 -26.34 3.35
C GLN A 180 -4.96 -27.35 4.50
N ALA A 181 -6.07 -27.28 5.19
CA ALA A 181 -6.50 -28.26 6.17
C ALA A 181 -8.01 -28.41 6.09
N GLU A 182 -8.53 -29.54 6.55
CA GLU A 182 -9.96 -29.78 6.69
C GLU A 182 -10.23 -30.38 8.06
N GLN A 183 -11.33 -29.97 8.63
CA GLN A 183 -11.84 -30.55 9.86
C GLN A 183 -13.37 -30.38 9.91
N ASP A 184 -14.08 -31.49 10.08
CA ASP A 184 -15.54 -31.53 10.29
C ASP A 184 -16.34 -30.82 9.15
N GLY A 185 -15.91 -31.00 7.88
CA GLY A 185 -16.50 -30.34 6.72
C GLY A 185 -16.17 -28.84 6.61
N ILE A 186 -15.20 -28.33 7.35
CA ILE A 186 -14.72 -26.96 7.28
C ILE A 186 -13.36 -26.93 6.58
N ALA A 187 -13.30 -26.26 5.43
CA ALA A 187 -12.06 -26.04 4.70
C ALA A 187 -11.30 -24.85 5.30
N VAL A 188 -10.10 -25.07 5.84
CA VAL A 188 -9.22 -24.02 6.35
C VAL A 188 -8.12 -23.75 5.32
N LEU A 189 -8.21 -22.59 4.68
CA LEU A 189 -7.32 -22.14 3.62
C LEU A 189 -6.47 -20.97 4.15
N ARG A 190 -5.20 -21.25 4.45
CA ARG A 190 -4.28 -20.26 5.01
C ARG A 190 -3.38 -19.68 3.95
N ILE A 191 -3.42 -18.36 3.77
CA ILE A 191 -2.47 -17.60 2.96
C ILE A 191 -1.44 -16.99 3.90
N THR A 192 -0.14 -17.13 3.56
CA THR A 192 0.97 -16.60 4.37
C THR A 192 1.70 -15.45 3.67
N ALA A 193 1.45 -15.23 2.38
CA ALA A 193 1.86 -14.08 1.60
C ALA A 193 1.13 -14.10 0.23
N PHE A 194 0.95 -12.94 -0.39
CA PHE A 194 0.34 -12.79 -1.71
C PHE A 194 1.43 -12.74 -2.79
N ASN A 195 1.78 -13.90 -3.35
CA ASN A 195 2.73 -14.05 -4.45
C ASN A 195 2.03 -14.17 -5.82
N ARG A 196 2.77 -14.42 -6.91
CA ARG A 196 2.24 -14.37 -8.29
C ARG A 196 1.15 -15.39 -8.60
N ASP A 197 1.05 -16.47 -7.85
CA ASP A 197 0.14 -17.60 -8.09
C ASP A 197 -0.91 -17.81 -6.99
N THR A 198 -0.98 -16.94 -5.99
CA THR A 198 -1.86 -17.10 -4.81
C THR A 198 -3.33 -17.26 -5.21
N ALA A 199 -3.83 -16.39 -6.10
CA ALA A 199 -5.23 -16.44 -6.52
C ALA A 199 -5.55 -17.73 -7.29
N VAL A 200 -4.66 -18.15 -8.20
CA VAL A 200 -4.85 -19.37 -9.01
C VAL A 200 -4.81 -20.63 -8.12
N ARG A 201 -3.87 -20.70 -7.17
CA ARG A 201 -3.80 -21.82 -6.22
C ARG A 201 -5.01 -21.88 -5.31
N LEU A 202 -5.48 -20.73 -4.84
CA LEU A 202 -6.67 -20.66 -4.00
C LEU A 202 -7.91 -21.07 -4.80
N ALA A 203 -8.04 -20.63 -6.07
CA ALA A 203 -9.14 -21.04 -6.94
C ALA A 203 -9.17 -22.55 -7.12
N ALA A 204 -8.04 -23.19 -7.42
CA ALA A 204 -7.95 -24.64 -7.57
C ALA A 204 -8.34 -25.37 -6.27
N ALA A 205 -7.88 -24.87 -5.12
CA ALA A 205 -8.23 -25.43 -3.81
C ALA A 205 -9.73 -25.32 -3.53
N LEU A 206 -10.33 -24.17 -3.79
CA LEU A 206 -11.77 -23.92 -3.59
C LEU A 206 -12.62 -24.80 -4.51
N GLN A 207 -12.28 -24.89 -5.81
CA GLN A 207 -12.98 -25.73 -6.77
C GLN A 207 -12.92 -27.23 -6.42
N HIS A 208 -11.77 -27.67 -5.88
CA HIS A 208 -11.63 -29.03 -5.38
C HIS A 208 -12.58 -29.28 -4.20
N ARG A 209 -12.58 -28.37 -3.22
CA ARG A 209 -13.44 -28.48 -2.04
C ARG A 209 -14.93 -28.35 -2.32
N GLU A 210 -15.32 -27.52 -3.27
CA GLU A 210 -16.73 -27.33 -3.67
C GLU A 210 -17.33 -28.62 -4.27
N ARG A 211 -16.50 -29.48 -4.90
CA ARG A 211 -16.92 -30.76 -5.47
C ARG A 211 -17.03 -31.88 -4.43
N GLU A 212 -16.41 -31.72 -3.28
CA GLU A 212 -16.48 -32.72 -2.22
C GLU A 212 -17.78 -32.57 -1.43
N PRO A 213 -18.48 -33.69 -1.13
CA PRO A 213 -19.70 -33.63 -0.34
C PRO A 213 -19.39 -33.23 1.11
N GLY A 214 -20.32 -32.47 1.72
CA GLY A 214 -20.25 -32.13 3.13
C GLY A 214 -19.49 -30.87 3.48
N LEU A 215 -19.15 -30.01 2.50
CA LEU A 215 -18.55 -28.70 2.77
C LEU A 215 -19.56 -27.79 3.51
N ARG A 216 -19.27 -27.50 4.78
CA ARG A 216 -20.15 -26.73 5.69
C ARG A 216 -19.71 -25.27 5.86
N GLY A 217 -18.43 -24.99 5.59
CA GLY A 217 -17.88 -23.65 5.75
C GLY A 217 -16.46 -23.55 5.23
N ILE A 218 -16.06 -22.32 4.93
CA ILE A 218 -14.70 -21.96 4.49
C ILE A 218 -14.12 -20.97 5.49
N VAL A 219 -12.91 -21.25 5.98
CA VAL A 219 -12.09 -20.32 6.76
C VAL A 219 -10.91 -19.88 5.90
N LEU A 220 -10.85 -18.58 5.59
CA LEU A 220 -9.69 -17.95 4.96
C LEU A 220 -8.80 -17.36 6.07
N ASP A 221 -7.70 -18.05 6.39
CA ASP A 221 -6.78 -17.61 7.46
C ASP A 221 -5.68 -16.71 6.89
N LEU A 222 -5.77 -15.42 7.21
CA LEU A 222 -4.81 -14.37 6.83
C LEU A 222 -3.96 -13.90 8.02
N ARG A 223 -4.02 -14.58 9.18
CA ARG A 223 -3.26 -14.17 10.38
C ARG A 223 -1.76 -14.28 10.15
N GLY A 224 -1.04 -13.21 10.53
CA GLY A 224 0.41 -13.09 10.33
C GLY A 224 0.83 -12.94 8.86
N ASP A 225 -0.09 -12.70 7.94
CA ASP A 225 0.20 -12.47 6.53
C ASP A 225 0.52 -10.99 6.27
N PRO A 226 1.76 -10.61 5.96
CA PRO A 226 2.15 -9.22 5.74
C PRO A 226 1.63 -8.63 4.42
N GLY A 227 0.92 -9.44 3.62
CA GLY A 227 0.41 -9.05 2.32
C GLY A 227 1.31 -9.47 1.16
N GLY A 228 1.35 -8.65 0.12
CA GLY A 228 2.10 -8.91 -1.11
C GLY A 228 1.50 -8.16 -2.29
N LEU A 229 1.34 -8.85 -3.42
CA LEU A 229 0.93 -8.23 -4.68
C LEU A 229 -0.54 -7.80 -4.66
N LEU A 230 -0.80 -6.51 -4.93
CA LEU A 230 -2.15 -5.94 -5.02
C LEU A 230 -3.07 -6.72 -5.98
N LYS A 231 -2.56 -7.06 -7.18
CA LYS A 231 -3.33 -7.82 -8.18
C LYS A 231 -3.75 -9.19 -7.65
N GLN A 232 -2.95 -9.82 -6.79
CA GLN A 232 -3.31 -11.10 -6.18
C GLN A 232 -4.38 -10.95 -5.10
N ALA A 233 -4.34 -9.87 -4.31
CA ALA A 233 -5.42 -9.56 -3.38
C ALA A 233 -6.76 -9.35 -4.11
N VAL A 234 -6.73 -8.59 -5.21
CA VAL A 234 -7.91 -8.42 -6.07
C VAL A 234 -8.40 -9.76 -6.61
N GLY A 235 -7.50 -10.59 -7.17
CA GLY A 235 -7.84 -11.92 -7.67
C GLY A 235 -8.44 -12.83 -6.59
N VAL A 236 -7.88 -12.84 -5.39
CA VAL A 236 -8.43 -13.61 -4.25
C VAL A 236 -9.83 -13.12 -3.86
N ALA A 237 -10.04 -11.80 -3.78
CA ALA A 237 -11.37 -11.25 -3.47
C ALA A 237 -12.41 -11.60 -4.54
N GLN A 238 -12.02 -11.62 -5.83
CA GLN A 238 -12.88 -12.00 -6.96
C GLN A 238 -13.34 -13.47 -6.90
N LEU A 239 -12.61 -14.35 -6.23
CA LEU A 239 -13.05 -15.74 -6.06
C LEU A 239 -14.31 -15.85 -5.18
N PHE A 240 -14.59 -14.86 -4.37
CA PHE A 240 -15.71 -14.84 -3.42
C PHE A 240 -16.76 -13.77 -3.71
N ILE A 241 -16.41 -12.72 -4.47
CA ILE A 241 -17.28 -11.62 -4.85
C ILE A 241 -17.51 -11.67 -6.36
N ALA A 242 -18.74 -11.91 -6.78
CA ALA A 242 -19.08 -11.98 -8.21
C ALA A 242 -19.09 -10.59 -8.86
N ASN A 243 -19.65 -9.59 -8.19
CA ASN A 243 -19.77 -8.23 -8.72
C ASN A 243 -19.59 -7.18 -7.60
N GLY A 244 -19.05 -6.05 -7.97
CA GLY A 244 -18.93 -4.91 -7.04
C GLY A 244 -17.50 -4.45 -6.81
N PRO A 245 -17.32 -3.39 -6.02
CA PRO A 245 -16.01 -2.83 -5.70
C PRO A 245 -15.20 -3.77 -4.80
N ILE A 246 -13.87 -3.80 -5.03
CA ILE A 246 -12.93 -4.53 -4.18
C ILE A 246 -12.03 -3.56 -3.43
N VAL A 247 -11.38 -2.65 -4.14
CA VAL A 247 -10.47 -1.66 -3.58
C VAL A 247 -10.27 -0.54 -4.58
N ALA A 248 -10.04 0.67 -4.09
CA ALA A 248 -9.53 1.77 -4.91
C ALA A 248 -8.21 2.27 -4.36
N THR A 249 -7.41 2.88 -5.22
CA THR A 249 -6.22 3.62 -4.82
C THR A 249 -6.42 5.11 -5.11
N VAL A 250 -5.95 5.96 -4.21
CA VAL A 250 -6.04 7.42 -4.35
C VAL A 250 -4.70 8.05 -4.03
N GLY A 251 -4.25 8.95 -4.89
CA GLY A 251 -3.02 9.70 -4.69
C GLY A 251 -2.99 10.96 -5.53
N ARG A 252 -1.93 11.76 -5.36
CA ARG A 252 -1.75 13.04 -6.04
C ARG A 252 -1.54 12.84 -7.54
N ASN A 253 -0.68 11.90 -7.91
CA ASN A 253 -0.44 11.58 -9.31
C ASN A 253 -1.69 10.89 -9.91
N PRO A 254 -2.23 11.34 -11.05
CA PRO A 254 -3.40 10.72 -11.67
C PRO A 254 -3.26 9.21 -11.93
N ALA A 255 -2.07 8.74 -12.30
CA ALA A 255 -1.80 7.31 -12.53
C ALA A 255 -1.93 6.45 -11.26
N SER A 256 -1.88 7.06 -10.08
CA SER A 256 -2.08 6.39 -8.80
C SER A 256 -3.56 6.13 -8.47
N ARG A 257 -4.48 6.70 -9.22
CA ARG A 257 -5.93 6.58 -9.00
C ARG A 257 -6.45 5.41 -9.81
N GLN A 258 -6.58 4.26 -9.15
CA GLN A 258 -7.03 3.03 -9.78
C GLN A 258 -8.25 2.48 -9.02
N PHE A 259 -9.14 1.84 -9.76
CA PHE A 259 -10.37 1.27 -9.22
C PHE A 259 -10.49 -0.19 -9.64
N PHE A 260 -10.56 -1.08 -8.65
CA PHE A 260 -10.65 -2.52 -8.88
C PHE A 260 -12.03 -3.03 -8.48
N ARG A 261 -12.67 -3.75 -9.41
CA ARG A 261 -13.98 -4.35 -9.23
C ARG A 261 -13.94 -5.85 -9.50
N ALA A 262 -14.81 -6.55 -8.85
CA ALA A 262 -15.15 -7.91 -9.25
C ALA A 262 -16.12 -7.86 -10.45
N SER A 263 -15.91 -8.75 -11.43
CA SER A 263 -16.81 -9.01 -12.54
C SER A 263 -16.62 -10.47 -12.95
N GLY A 264 -17.60 -11.32 -12.68
CA GLY A 264 -17.48 -12.74 -12.99
C GLY A 264 -18.33 -13.64 -12.09
N THR A 265 -17.86 -14.86 -11.92
CA THR A 265 -18.55 -15.88 -11.12
C THR A 265 -17.74 -16.16 -9.85
N ALA A 266 -18.38 -16.03 -8.70
CA ALA A 266 -17.78 -16.43 -7.43
C ALA A 266 -17.77 -17.97 -7.32
N ILE A 267 -16.74 -18.49 -6.65
CA ILE A 267 -16.64 -19.91 -6.29
C ILE A 267 -17.35 -20.12 -4.94
N ALA A 268 -18.14 -21.18 -4.81
CA ALA A 268 -18.87 -21.55 -3.60
C ALA A 268 -19.66 -20.37 -2.98
N PRO A 269 -20.52 -19.66 -3.74
CA PRO A 269 -21.16 -18.42 -3.27
C PRO A 269 -22.11 -18.65 -2.09
N ALA A 270 -22.70 -19.83 -1.99
CA ALA A 270 -23.64 -20.21 -0.93
C ALA A 270 -22.95 -20.71 0.35
N VAL A 271 -21.66 -21.06 0.29
CA VAL A 271 -20.94 -21.61 1.45
C VAL A 271 -20.58 -20.49 2.43
N PRO A 272 -20.90 -20.61 3.72
CA PRO A 272 -20.49 -19.65 4.74
C PRO A 272 -18.98 -19.43 4.75
N LEU A 273 -18.54 -18.17 4.83
CA LEU A 273 -17.14 -17.78 4.78
C LEU A 273 -16.75 -16.96 6.04
N VAL A 274 -15.69 -17.38 6.67
CA VAL A 274 -15.03 -16.63 7.76
C VAL A 274 -13.63 -16.23 7.31
N VAL A 275 -13.24 -14.98 7.59
CA VAL A 275 -11.88 -14.50 7.40
C VAL A 275 -11.23 -14.28 8.76
N LEU A 276 -10.06 -14.89 8.99
CA LEU A 276 -9.29 -14.70 10.21
C LEU A 276 -8.18 -13.68 9.97
N ILE A 277 -8.10 -12.67 10.82
CA ILE A 277 -7.06 -11.62 10.79
C ILE A 277 -6.43 -11.42 12.16
N ASP A 278 -5.23 -10.84 12.19
CA ASP A 278 -4.57 -10.39 13.41
C ASP A 278 -3.69 -9.16 13.18
N GLY A 279 -2.97 -8.70 14.20
CA GLY A 279 -2.06 -7.55 14.10
C GLY A 279 -0.92 -7.72 13.09
N GLY A 280 -0.65 -8.93 12.60
CA GLY A 280 0.30 -9.23 11.54
C GLY A 280 -0.32 -9.23 10.13
N SER A 281 -1.66 -9.20 10.01
CA SER A 281 -2.36 -9.10 8.73
C SER A 281 -2.22 -7.69 8.18
N ALA A 282 -1.58 -7.53 7.01
CA ALA A 282 -1.27 -6.21 6.45
C ALA A 282 -1.46 -6.13 4.93
N SER A 283 -1.70 -4.91 4.41
CA SER A 283 -1.68 -4.62 2.95
C SER A 283 -2.66 -5.50 2.15
N ALA A 284 -2.18 -6.43 1.30
CA ALA A 284 -3.01 -7.32 0.49
C ALA A 284 -4.02 -8.13 1.33
N SER A 285 -3.63 -8.60 2.52
CA SER A 285 -4.51 -9.28 3.47
C SER A 285 -5.65 -8.38 3.95
N GLU A 286 -5.33 -7.09 4.19
CA GLU A 286 -6.32 -6.09 4.61
C GLU A 286 -7.29 -5.77 3.47
N ILE A 287 -6.82 -5.74 2.23
CA ILE A 287 -7.66 -5.54 1.04
C ILE A 287 -8.70 -6.66 0.95
N VAL A 288 -8.26 -7.92 1.04
CA VAL A 288 -9.16 -9.08 0.97
C VAL A 288 -10.18 -9.07 2.11
N ALA A 289 -9.70 -8.90 3.35
CA ALA A 289 -10.58 -8.89 4.52
C ALA A 289 -11.61 -7.74 4.46
N ALA A 290 -11.17 -6.53 4.08
CA ALA A 290 -12.04 -5.36 3.95
C ALA A 290 -13.07 -5.53 2.82
N ALA A 291 -12.64 -6.04 1.65
CA ALA A 291 -13.54 -6.27 0.53
C ALA A 291 -14.63 -7.29 0.86
N LEU A 292 -14.26 -8.40 1.48
CA LEU A 292 -15.20 -9.46 1.88
C LEU A 292 -16.14 -9.01 3.01
N GLN A 293 -15.64 -8.19 3.94
CA GLN A 293 -16.44 -7.60 5.01
C GLN A 293 -17.46 -6.60 4.45
N ASP A 294 -17.02 -5.66 3.61
CA ASP A 294 -17.88 -4.61 3.05
C ASP A 294 -18.90 -5.17 2.03
N ALA A 295 -18.57 -6.26 1.36
CA ALA A 295 -19.49 -6.99 0.48
C ALA A 295 -20.48 -7.88 1.23
N HIS A 296 -20.47 -7.91 2.57
CA HIS A 296 -21.24 -8.84 3.39
C HIS A 296 -21.08 -10.30 2.95
N ARG A 297 -19.86 -10.66 2.47
CA ARG A 297 -19.57 -12.01 1.99
C ARG A 297 -18.95 -12.88 3.09
N ALA A 298 -18.27 -12.28 4.05
CA ALA A 298 -17.58 -12.99 5.10
C ALA A 298 -17.73 -12.31 6.47
N VAL A 299 -17.79 -13.12 7.52
CA VAL A 299 -17.59 -12.67 8.89
C VAL A 299 -16.08 -12.61 9.16
N VAL A 300 -15.58 -11.45 9.59
CA VAL A 300 -14.19 -11.27 9.97
C VAL A 300 -14.02 -11.49 11.48
N ILE A 301 -13.11 -12.39 11.87
CA ILE A 301 -12.84 -12.77 13.27
C ILE A 301 -11.35 -12.53 13.56
N GLY A 302 -11.03 -12.15 14.80
CA GLY A 302 -9.64 -12.00 15.24
C GLY A 302 -9.39 -10.71 16.00
N SER A 303 -8.23 -10.10 15.76
CA SER A 303 -7.88 -8.77 16.26
C SER A 303 -7.80 -7.76 15.12
N ALA A 304 -7.76 -6.46 15.44
CA ALA A 304 -7.55 -5.42 14.42
C ALA A 304 -6.28 -5.71 13.63
N SER A 305 -6.33 -5.47 12.32
CA SER A 305 -5.18 -5.64 11.44
C SER A 305 -4.13 -4.55 11.61
N TYR A 306 -3.01 -4.64 10.91
CA TYR A 306 -1.86 -3.74 11.03
C TYR A 306 -2.19 -2.28 10.68
N GLY A 307 -2.97 -2.03 9.62
CA GLY A 307 -3.28 -0.69 9.12
C GLY A 307 -2.28 -0.17 8.09
N LYS A 308 -1.69 -1.05 7.25
CA LYS A 308 -0.86 -0.68 6.11
C LYS A 308 -1.71 -0.41 4.89
N GLY A 309 -2.37 0.73 4.88
CA GLY A 309 -3.22 1.15 3.76
C GLY A 309 -2.50 2.04 2.74
N SER A 310 -1.20 1.89 2.55
CA SER A 310 -0.41 2.65 1.56
C SER A 310 0.19 1.74 0.50
N VAL A 311 0.28 2.27 -0.72
CA VAL A 311 0.92 1.61 -1.87
C VAL A 311 2.22 2.34 -2.18
N GLN A 312 3.32 1.59 -2.28
CA GLN A 312 4.62 2.11 -2.67
C GLN A 312 4.90 1.82 -4.14
N THR A 313 5.56 2.76 -4.80
CA THR A 313 6.17 2.56 -6.11
C THR A 313 7.69 2.49 -5.98
N VAL A 314 8.34 1.83 -6.93
CA VAL A 314 9.79 1.63 -6.98
C VAL A 314 10.37 2.47 -8.11
N LEU A 315 11.25 3.38 -7.78
CA LEU A 315 11.83 4.38 -8.69
C LEU A 315 13.34 4.13 -8.81
N PRO A 316 13.83 3.71 -9.98
CA PRO A 316 15.25 3.48 -10.21
C PRO A 316 16.05 4.78 -10.13
N LEU A 317 17.23 4.72 -9.52
CA LEU A 317 18.18 5.82 -9.46
C LEU A 317 19.44 5.54 -10.30
N PRO A 318 20.15 6.61 -10.75
CA PRO A 318 21.35 6.49 -11.59
C PRO A 318 22.49 5.67 -10.97
N ASN A 319 22.58 5.59 -9.65
CA ASN A 319 23.57 4.78 -8.93
C ASN A 319 23.23 3.29 -8.86
N GLY A 320 22.13 2.84 -9.49
CA GLY A 320 21.65 1.46 -9.45
C GLY A 320 20.86 1.09 -8.19
N GLY A 321 20.69 2.01 -7.25
CA GLY A 321 19.76 1.90 -6.14
C GLY A 321 18.33 2.24 -6.56
N VAL A 322 17.39 2.12 -5.63
CA VAL A 322 15.98 2.45 -5.87
C VAL A 322 15.39 3.25 -4.70
N LEU A 323 14.52 4.21 -5.00
CA LEU A 323 13.61 4.77 -4.02
C LEU A 323 12.32 3.94 -4.00
N ILE A 324 11.84 3.66 -2.82
CA ILE A 324 10.54 3.05 -2.57
C ILE A 324 9.72 4.14 -1.89
N VAL A 325 8.73 4.70 -2.60
CA VAL A 325 8.01 5.91 -2.21
C VAL A 325 6.51 5.65 -2.17
N THR A 326 5.85 6.11 -1.12
CA THR A 326 4.39 6.05 -1.03
C THR A 326 3.75 6.96 -2.06
N TRP A 327 2.97 6.39 -2.98
CA TRP A 327 2.34 7.13 -4.05
C TRP A 327 0.81 7.11 -4.05
N ALA A 328 0.21 6.18 -3.29
CA ALA A 328 -1.22 6.06 -3.15
C ALA A 328 -1.63 5.52 -1.77
N LEU A 329 -2.87 5.82 -1.38
CA LEU A 329 -3.57 5.19 -0.25
C LEU A 329 -4.64 4.25 -0.77
N LEU A 330 -4.93 3.21 0.01
CA LEU A 330 -5.97 2.22 -0.25
C LEU A 330 -7.29 2.67 0.37
N LEU A 331 -8.33 2.69 -0.44
CA LEU A 331 -9.72 2.85 -0.02
C LEU A 331 -10.42 1.49 -0.09
N ARG A 332 -11.08 1.10 0.98
CA ARG A 332 -11.96 -0.07 0.99
C ARG A 332 -13.25 0.22 0.21
N PRO A 333 -14.08 -0.77 -0.16
CA PRO A 333 -15.32 -0.57 -0.91
C PRO A 333 -16.25 0.52 -0.31
N SER A 334 -16.34 0.60 0.99
CA SER A 334 -17.12 1.62 1.70
C SER A 334 -16.56 3.05 1.62
N GLY A 335 -15.43 3.26 0.94
CA GLY A 335 -14.78 4.56 0.81
C GLY A 335 -13.86 4.96 1.97
N ALA A 336 -13.80 4.18 3.04
CA ALA A 336 -12.90 4.47 4.16
C ALA A 336 -11.45 4.11 3.83
N LEU A 337 -10.51 4.86 4.40
CA LEU A 337 -9.08 4.59 4.27
C LEU A 337 -8.69 3.33 5.05
N LEU A 338 -7.89 2.46 4.44
CA LEU A 338 -7.22 1.38 5.16
C LEU A 338 -5.99 1.87 5.94
N ALA A 339 -5.38 2.97 5.51
CA ALA A 339 -4.22 3.56 6.17
C ALA A 339 -4.55 3.95 7.62
N ARG A 340 -3.72 3.50 8.58
CA ARG A 340 -3.87 3.66 10.03
C ARG A 340 -5.07 2.91 10.64
N HIS A 341 -6.21 2.81 9.95
CA HIS A 341 -7.43 2.19 10.48
C HIS A 341 -7.36 0.67 10.42
N GLY A 342 -6.85 0.13 9.31
CA GLY A 342 -6.85 -1.30 9.06
C GLY A 342 -8.27 -1.87 8.92
N VAL A 343 -8.39 -3.14 9.23
CA VAL A 343 -9.66 -3.85 9.31
C VAL A 343 -9.96 -4.16 10.77
N ILE A 344 -11.11 -3.72 11.25
CA ILE A 344 -11.64 -4.10 12.56
C ILE A 344 -12.52 -5.32 12.36
N PRO A 345 -12.27 -6.45 13.05
CA PRO A 345 -13.08 -7.64 12.87
C PRO A 345 -14.51 -7.46 13.36
N ASN A 346 -15.45 -8.21 12.80
CA ASN A 346 -16.81 -8.28 13.30
C ASN A 346 -16.83 -8.84 14.73
N LEU A 347 -16.05 -9.90 14.96
CA LEU A 347 -15.90 -10.54 16.26
C LEU A 347 -14.46 -10.44 16.74
N CYS A 348 -14.25 -9.73 17.82
CA CYS A 348 -12.94 -9.53 18.40
C CYS A 348 -12.57 -10.65 19.38
N THR A 349 -11.45 -11.32 19.11
CA THR A 349 -10.87 -12.36 19.97
C THR A 349 -9.54 -11.92 20.59
N SER A 350 -9.18 -10.65 20.43
CA SER A 350 -7.89 -10.12 20.88
C SER A 350 -7.66 -10.35 22.39
N GLY A 351 -6.60 -11.09 22.71
CA GLY A 351 -6.19 -11.35 24.09
C GLY A 351 -7.04 -12.37 24.84
N LEU A 352 -7.93 -13.09 24.16
CA LEU A 352 -8.74 -14.14 24.77
C LEU A 352 -8.02 -15.48 24.73
N ALA A 353 -8.16 -16.25 25.83
CA ALA A 353 -7.62 -17.60 25.96
C ALA A 353 -8.64 -18.69 25.56
N ASP A 354 -9.94 -18.35 25.51
CA ASP A 354 -11.02 -19.25 25.08
C ASP A 354 -12.12 -18.48 24.32
N ALA A 355 -13.01 -19.23 23.64
CA ALA A 355 -14.06 -18.68 22.82
C ALA A 355 -15.32 -18.24 23.58
N GLY A 356 -15.50 -18.66 24.84
CA GLY A 356 -16.71 -18.46 25.62
C GLY A 356 -17.15 -17.01 25.73
N PRO A 357 -16.27 -16.06 26.11
CA PRO A 357 -16.64 -14.65 26.24
C PRO A 357 -17.11 -14.01 24.93
N VAL A 358 -16.48 -14.40 23.79
CA VAL A 358 -16.92 -13.90 22.47
C VAL A 358 -18.27 -14.45 22.12
N LEU A 359 -18.47 -15.76 22.29
CA LEU A 359 -19.73 -16.41 21.97
C LEU A 359 -20.88 -15.91 22.85
N ALA A 360 -20.64 -15.69 24.15
CA ALA A 360 -21.63 -15.09 25.05
C ALA A 360 -22.01 -13.68 24.56
N ARG A 361 -21.03 -12.86 24.16
CA ARG A 361 -21.28 -11.53 23.62
C ARG A 361 -22.05 -11.59 22.31
N VAL A 362 -21.71 -12.51 21.41
CA VAL A 362 -22.42 -12.70 20.15
C VAL A 362 -23.88 -13.07 20.41
N LEU A 363 -24.13 -14.02 21.29
CA LEU A 363 -25.48 -14.46 21.65
C LEU A 363 -26.31 -13.35 22.32
N SER A 364 -25.68 -12.37 22.99
CA SER A 364 -26.32 -11.18 23.54
C SER A 364 -26.45 -10.00 22.57
N GLY A 365 -26.15 -10.19 21.27
CA GLY A 365 -26.23 -9.15 20.25
C GLY A 365 -25.09 -8.11 20.30
N GLY A 366 -23.99 -8.40 20.98
CA GLY A 366 -22.83 -7.50 21.11
C GLY A 366 -21.73 -7.80 20.09
N TRP A 367 -21.55 -6.92 19.09
CA TRP A 367 -20.42 -6.97 18.13
C TRP A 367 -19.42 -5.86 18.44
N VAL A 368 -18.15 -6.03 18.04
CA VAL A 368 -17.15 -4.97 18.19
C VAL A 368 -17.25 -3.95 17.07
N ALA A 369 -17.49 -4.40 15.85
CA ALA A 369 -17.71 -3.52 14.72
C ALA A 369 -18.95 -3.98 13.94
N PRO A 370 -19.92 -3.11 13.70
CA PRO A 370 -20.99 -3.44 12.77
C PRO A 370 -20.34 -3.63 11.39
N PRO A 371 -20.80 -4.62 10.60
CA PRO A 371 -20.49 -4.65 9.19
C PRO A 371 -21.06 -3.37 8.59
N SER A 372 -20.23 -2.60 7.89
CA SER A 372 -20.54 -1.50 6.99
C SER A 372 -21.70 -0.53 7.33
N PRO A 373 -21.69 0.71 6.82
CA PRO A 373 -20.59 1.36 6.11
C PRO A 373 -19.71 2.14 7.08
N THR A 374 -18.40 2.00 6.91
CA THR A 374 -17.42 2.76 7.68
C THR A 374 -17.16 4.15 7.10
N ALA A 375 -17.79 4.48 5.97
CA ALA A 375 -17.76 5.82 5.41
C ALA A 375 -18.43 6.82 6.38
N GLY A 376 -17.69 7.89 6.70
CA GLY A 376 -18.17 8.95 7.60
C GLY A 376 -17.80 8.78 9.08
N ARG A 377 -17.10 7.72 9.48
CA ARG A 377 -16.57 7.61 10.84
C ARG A 377 -15.45 8.60 11.09
N SER A 378 -15.48 9.25 12.23
CA SER A 378 -14.40 10.14 12.66
C SER A 378 -13.13 9.37 13.01
N GLU A 379 -11.97 10.05 13.02
CA GLU A 379 -10.71 9.46 13.51
C GLU A 379 -10.85 8.95 14.95
N GLY A 380 -11.60 9.67 15.79
CA GLY A 380 -11.88 9.25 17.17
C GLY A 380 -12.68 7.94 17.25
N ASP A 381 -13.60 7.70 16.31
CA ASP A 381 -14.36 6.44 16.23
C ASP A 381 -13.42 5.27 15.90
N TRP A 382 -12.54 5.45 14.91
CA TRP A 382 -11.56 4.44 14.54
C TRP A 382 -10.61 4.10 15.69
N GLN A 383 -10.14 5.11 16.41
CA GLN A 383 -9.27 4.91 17.57
C GLN A 383 -10.00 4.19 18.71
N ARG A 384 -11.29 4.48 18.96
CA ARG A 384 -12.10 3.75 19.93
C ARG A 384 -12.24 2.28 19.55
N LEU A 385 -12.56 1.98 18.29
CA LEU A 385 -12.67 0.61 17.79
C LEU A 385 -11.34 -0.15 17.90
N ARG A 386 -10.23 0.47 17.54
CA ARG A 386 -8.90 -0.15 17.68
C ARG A 386 -8.50 -0.38 19.14
N ARG A 387 -8.89 0.50 20.07
CA ARG A 387 -8.69 0.26 21.51
C ARG A 387 -9.56 -0.88 22.02
N ALA A 388 -10.79 -0.99 21.54
CA ALA A 388 -11.71 -2.08 21.91
C ALA A 388 -11.25 -3.44 21.36
N CYS A 389 -10.53 -3.45 20.23
CA CYS A 389 -9.96 -4.64 19.61
C CYS A 389 -8.51 -4.38 19.21
N PRO A 390 -7.55 -4.39 20.14
CA PRO A 390 -6.17 -4.03 19.85
C PRO A 390 -5.49 -5.05 18.91
N PRO A 391 -4.58 -4.60 18.01
CA PRO A 391 -3.87 -5.49 17.09
C PRO A 391 -2.86 -6.34 17.86
N ARG A 392 -3.16 -7.61 18.02
CA ARG A 392 -2.31 -8.62 18.68
C ARG A 392 -2.25 -9.87 17.83
N PRO A 393 -1.25 -10.73 18.00
CA PRO A 393 -1.29 -12.06 17.42
C PRO A 393 -2.54 -12.81 17.88
N GLY A 394 -3.25 -13.46 16.94
CA GLY A 394 -4.47 -14.21 17.26
C GLY A 394 -4.14 -15.60 17.82
N ASP A 395 -4.94 -16.10 18.78
CA ASP A 395 -4.95 -17.53 19.14
C ASP A 395 -5.76 -18.29 18.10
N ARG A 396 -5.07 -19.18 17.37
CA ARG A 396 -5.72 -19.95 16.31
C ARG A 396 -6.82 -20.87 16.80
N ARG A 397 -6.74 -21.38 18.02
CA ARG A 397 -7.73 -22.28 18.59
C ARG A 397 -9.01 -21.53 18.91
N VAL A 398 -8.88 -20.35 19.51
CA VAL A 398 -10.03 -19.49 19.85
C VAL A 398 -10.77 -19.06 18.58
N ASP A 399 -10.06 -18.52 17.59
CA ASP A 399 -10.68 -18.04 16.35
C ASP A 399 -11.40 -19.15 15.57
N LEU A 400 -10.78 -20.33 15.48
CA LEU A 400 -11.39 -21.50 14.84
C LEU A 400 -12.59 -22.05 15.62
N ALA A 401 -12.57 -22.03 16.96
CA ALA A 401 -13.70 -22.43 17.77
C ALA A 401 -14.91 -21.50 17.55
N VAL A 402 -14.67 -20.17 17.47
CA VAL A 402 -15.71 -19.19 17.13
C VAL A 402 -16.26 -19.44 15.72
N ALA A 403 -15.38 -19.64 14.71
CA ALA A 403 -15.79 -19.94 13.34
C ALA A 403 -16.65 -21.21 13.25
N ARG A 404 -16.25 -22.29 13.93
CA ARG A 404 -17.03 -23.55 14.00
C ARG A 404 -18.42 -23.34 14.60
N ARG A 405 -18.53 -22.56 15.65
CA ARG A 405 -19.82 -22.25 16.29
C ARG A 405 -20.74 -21.50 15.34
N LEU A 406 -20.21 -20.54 14.57
CA LEU A 406 -20.97 -19.81 13.56
C LEU A 406 -21.44 -20.74 12.43
N PHE A 407 -20.58 -21.64 11.94
CA PHE A 407 -20.97 -22.58 10.89
C PHE A 407 -21.99 -23.63 11.36
N ALA A 408 -22.04 -23.93 12.65
CA ALA A 408 -23.01 -24.82 13.24
C ALA A 408 -24.40 -24.16 13.42
N ASP A 409 -24.48 -22.84 13.31
CA ASP A 409 -25.69 -22.06 13.51
C ASP A 409 -25.87 -21.03 12.38
N PRO A 410 -26.57 -21.40 11.30
CA PRO A 410 -26.74 -20.53 10.15
C PRO A 410 -27.49 -19.23 10.43
N ILE A 411 -28.36 -19.21 11.44
CA ILE A 411 -29.09 -18.00 11.84
C ILE A 411 -28.09 -17.03 12.48
N LEU A 412 -27.36 -17.49 13.47
CA LEU A 412 -26.33 -16.71 14.14
C LEU A 412 -25.27 -16.19 13.16
N TYR A 413 -24.84 -17.03 12.20
CA TYR A 413 -23.90 -16.60 11.16
C TYR A 413 -24.43 -15.41 10.35
N ARG A 414 -25.71 -15.46 9.92
CA ARG A 414 -26.35 -14.39 9.15
C ARG A 414 -26.50 -13.11 9.99
N GLU A 415 -26.92 -13.22 11.25
CA GLU A 415 -27.02 -12.07 12.14
C GLU A 415 -25.69 -11.34 12.29
N VAL A 416 -24.59 -12.09 12.50
CA VAL A 416 -23.24 -11.51 12.59
C VAL A 416 -22.81 -10.92 11.24
N LEU A 417 -23.10 -11.59 10.15
CA LEU A 417 -22.74 -11.15 8.80
C LEU A 417 -23.44 -9.84 8.44
N ASP A 418 -24.75 -9.75 8.74
CA ASP A 418 -25.58 -8.58 8.45
C ASP A 418 -25.41 -7.45 9.48
N GLY A 419 -24.81 -7.74 10.64
CA GLY A 419 -24.67 -6.80 11.77
C GLY A 419 -26.01 -6.44 12.40
N ARG A 420 -27.01 -7.30 12.28
CA ARG A 420 -28.34 -7.09 12.84
C ARG A 420 -28.32 -7.41 14.34
N ARG A 421 -28.86 -6.48 15.15
CA ARG A 421 -29.32 -6.83 16.49
C ARG A 421 -30.68 -7.52 16.35
N PRO A 422 -30.99 -8.53 17.17
CA PRO A 422 -32.25 -9.27 17.05
C PRO A 422 -33.53 -8.38 17.13
N ASP A 423 -33.41 -7.17 17.64
CA ASP A 423 -34.57 -6.28 17.96
C ASP A 423 -34.58 -4.95 17.19
N VAL A 424 -33.74 -4.75 16.19
CA VAL A 424 -33.74 -3.50 15.42
C VAL A 424 -34.14 -3.76 13.97
N ALA A 425 -35.32 -3.25 13.59
CA ALA A 425 -35.78 -3.27 12.20
C ALA A 425 -34.69 -2.68 11.27
N PRO A 426 -34.46 -3.29 10.08
CA PRO A 426 -33.43 -2.83 9.17
C PRO A 426 -33.71 -1.40 8.72
N PRO A 427 -32.70 -0.51 8.67
CA PRO A 427 -32.85 0.74 7.95
C PRO A 427 -33.13 0.42 6.49
N VAL A 428 -34.16 1.05 5.92
CA VAL A 428 -34.48 0.95 4.49
C VAL A 428 -33.23 1.34 3.71
N PRO A 429 -32.73 0.51 2.78
CA PRO A 429 -31.56 0.87 2.00
C PRO A 429 -31.90 2.08 1.15
N SER A 430 -31.36 3.25 1.48
CA SER A 430 -31.34 4.40 0.58
C SER A 430 -30.44 4.06 -0.61
N SER A 431 -31.10 3.73 -1.70
CA SER A 431 -30.54 3.35 -2.99
C SER A 431 -29.86 4.52 -3.69
N THR A 432 -28.84 5.17 -3.13
CA THR A 432 -28.09 6.21 -3.87
C THR A 432 -26.78 6.60 -3.17
N ALA A 433 -25.89 5.65 -2.95
CA ALA A 433 -24.48 5.96 -2.73
C ALA A 433 -23.62 5.03 -3.59
N ILE A 434 -23.99 4.93 -4.86
CA ILE A 434 -23.12 4.40 -5.90
C ILE A 434 -22.05 5.48 -6.09
N LEU A 435 -20.80 5.07 -5.97
CA LEU A 435 -19.62 5.83 -6.37
C LEU A 435 -19.83 6.43 -7.78
N THR A 436 -20.45 7.60 -7.85
CA THR A 436 -20.30 8.49 -8.98
C THR A 436 -18.86 8.97 -8.95
N GLU A 437 -18.24 9.10 -10.11
CA GLU A 437 -16.87 9.62 -10.28
C GLU A 437 -16.56 10.72 -9.26
N PRO A 438 -15.42 10.67 -8.56
CA PRO A 438 -15.11 11.69 -7.59
C PRO A 438 -14.85 13.01 -8.32
N ARG A 439 -15.86 13.86 -8.41
CA ARG A 439 -15.64 15.27 -8.67
C ARG A 439 -14.74 15.80 -7.59
N SER A 440 -13.60 16.28 -8.00
CA SER A 440 -12.51 16.91 -7.27
C SER A 440 -12.96 17.66 -5.99
N ARG A 441 -12.97 16.96 -4.87
CA ARG A 441 -12.71 17.57 -3.57
C ARG A 441 -11.38 16.98 -3.09
N LEU A 442 -10.35 17.79 -3.18
CA LEU A 442 -9.08 17.56 -2.50
C LEU A 442 -9.39 17.50 -1.01
N ILE A 443 -9.47 16.30 -0.48
CA ILE A 443 -9.49 16.09 0.96
C ILE A 443 -8.09 16.47 1.43
N SER A 444 -7.95 17.61 2.07
CA SER A 444 -6.74 17.96 2.81
C SER A 444 -6.60 16.95 3.95
N ILE A 445 -5.76 15.94 3.74
CA ILE A 445 -5.44 14.94 4.75
C ILE A 445 -4.25 15.51 5.53
N PRO A 446 -4.39 15.84 6.83
CA PRO A 446 -3.24 16.21 7.64
C PRO A 446 -2.36 14.97 7.82
N LEU A 447 -1.25 14.93 7.11
CA LEU A 447 -0.16 14.00 7.35
C LEU A 447 0.76 14.63 8.41
N THR A 448 0.41 14.46 9.68
CA THR A 448 1.37 14.66 10.76
C THR A 448 2.17 13.38 10.96
N PRO A 449 3.48 13.47 11.29
CA PRO A 449 4.44 12.36 11.35
C PRO A 449 4.10 11.27 12.36
#